data_b9efc7d0f685c37ed28c0335b95146a3
#
_entry.id   b9efc7d0f685c37ed28c0335b95146a3
#
_cell.length_a   1.000
_cell.length_b   1.000
_cell.length_c   1.000
_cell.angle_alpha   90.00
_cell.angle_beta   90.00
_cell.angle_gamma   90.00
#
_symmetry.space_group_name_H-M   'P 1'
#
loop_
_entity.id
_entity.type
_entity.pdbx_description
1 polymer ?
#
loop_
_entity_poly.entity_id
_entity_poly.type
_entity_poly.pdbx_seq_one_letter_code
_entity_poly.pdbx_strand_id
1 'polypeptide(L)'
;MKDVIHRGGETIPAADLEEHLRTHPAISSAAAVALPDPYLGEKICAAVVFSGSPLTLTELNAYLDDRGVARHARPDVLSAMPSLPTTPVGKIDKKAIARQLQS
;
A
#
# COMPACT_ATOMS: atom_id res chain seq x y z
N MET A 1 0.28 -17.83 6.35
CA MET A 1 0.88 -17.43 5.07
C MET A 1 1.35 -15.98 5.17
N LYS A 2 2.57 -15.73 4.77
CA LYS A 2 3.13 -14.37 4.85
C LYS A 2 2.71 -13.56 3.63
N ASP A 3 2.24 -12.35 3.88
CA ASP A 3 1.90 -11.40 2.84
C ASP A 3 3.11 -10.51 2.59
N VAL A 4 3.82 -10.78 1.52
CA VAL A 4 5.04 -10.04 1.16
C VAL A 4 4.97 -9.58 -0.29
N ILE A 5 5.68 -8.50 -0.57
CA ILE A 5 5.81 -7.95 -1.92
C ILE A 5 7.27 -8.12 -2.35
N HIS A 6 7.47 -8.73 -3.51
CA HIS A 6 8.81 -8.95 -4.06
C HIS A 6 9.13 -7.84 -5.06
N ARG A 7 9.80 -6.81 -4.58
CA ARG A 7 10.11 -5.61 -5.37
C ARG A 7 11.58 -5.55 -5.70
N GLY A 8 11.91 -5.83 -6.96
CA GLY A 8 13.29 -5.69 -7.46
C GLY A 8 14.31 -6.49 -6.67
N GLY A 9 13.97 -7.71 -6.26
CA GLY A 9 14.86 -8.56 -5.47
C GLY A 9 14.76 -8.35 -3.96
N GLU A 10 14.01 -7.34 -3.52
CA GLU A 10 13.76 -7.10 -2.10
C GLU A 10 12.44 -7.71 -1.69
N THR A 11 12.40 -8.29 -0.49
CA THR A 11 11.17 -8.85 0.08
C THR A 11 10.62 -7.88 1.11
N ILE A 12 9.43 -7.33 0.84
CA ILE A 12 8.81 -6.30 1.66
C ILE A 12 7.61 -6.91 2.39
N PRO A 13 7.63 -6.99 3.73
CA PRO A 13 6.44 -7.44 4.47
C PRO A 13 5.34 -6.38 4.37
N ALA A 14 4.22 -6.75 3.78
CA ALA A 14 3.10 -5.81 3.59
C ALA A 14 2.57 -5.28 4.91
N ALA A 15 2.50 -6.13 5.93
CA ALA A 15 1.99 -5.73 7.24
C ALA A 15 2.79 -4.60 7.89
N ASP A 16 4.11 -4.62 7.71
CA ASP A 16 4.98 -3.56 8.27
C ASP A 16 4.66 -2.21 7.63
N LEU A 17 4.54 -2.17 6.31
CA LEU A 17 4.19 -0.95 5.61
C LEU A 17 2.79 -0.47 6.00
N GLU A 18 1.83 -1.39 6.05
CA GLU A 18 0.45 -1.06 6.43
C GLU A 18 0.39 -0.45 7.82
N GLU A 19 1.18 -0.95 8.75
CA GLU A 19 1.23 -0.41 10.11
C GLU A 19 1.71 1.04 10.10
N HIS A 20 2.77 1.33 9.34
CA HIS A 20 3.26 2.70 9.19
C HIS A 20 2.22 3.62 8.55
N LEU A 21 1.52 3.13 7.52
CA LEU A 21 0.50 3.93 6.85
C LEU A 21 -0.64 4.31 7.80
N ARG A 22 -1.06 3.36 8.62
CA ARG A 22 -2.19 3.59 9.55
C ARG A 22 -1.89 4.59 10.66
N THR A 23 -0.62 4.93 10.89
CA THR A 23 -0.27 5.93 11.90
C THR A 23 -0.59 7.36 11.43
N HIS A 24 -0.77 7.58 10.13
CA HIS A 24 -1.06 8.91 9.62
C HIS A 24 -2.50 9.31 9.94
N PRO A 25 -2.72 10.53 10.50
CA PRO A 25 -4.07 10.94 10.91
C PRO A 25 -5.06 11.09 9.77
N ALA A 26 -4.59 11.30 8.53
CA ALA A 26 -5.46 11.42 7.35
C ALA A 26 -5.84 10.06 6.75
N ILE A 27 -5.29 8.96 7.26
CA ILE A 27 -5.55 7.63 6.72
C ILE A 27 -6.44 6.85 7.67
N SER A 28 -7.62 6.43 7.17
CA SER A 28 -8.54 5.62 7.97
C SER A 28 -8.35 4.12 7.75
N SER A 29 -7.97 3.73 6.53
CA SER A 29 -7.68 2.33 6.20
C SER A 29 -6.58 2.28 5.16
N ALA A 30 -5.76 1.24 5.20
CA ALA A 30 -4.67 1.09 4.25
C ALA A 30 -4.37 -0.38 3.98
N ALA A 31 -3.99 -0.68 2.73
CA ALA A 31 -3.50 -1.98 2.33
C ALA A 31 -2.30 -1.78 1.41
N ALA A 32 -1.26 -2.58 1.62
CA ALA A 32 -0.11 -2.61 0.72
C ALA A 32 -0.32 -3.79 -0.23
N VAL A 33 -0.37 -3.50 -1.53
CA VAL A 33 -0.74 -4.47 -2.56
C VAL A 33 0.37 -4.55 -3.60
N ALA A 34 0.71 -5.77 -4.03
CA ALA A 34 1.66 -5.99 -5.11
C ALA A 34 0.95 -5.83 -6.45
N LEU A 35 1.52 -5.03 -7.33
CA LEU A 35 1.07 -4.90 -8.71
C LEU A 35 2.21 -5.32 -9.64
N PRO A 36 1.90 -5.90 -10.82
CA PRO A 36 2.94 -6.28 -11.76
C PRO A 36 3.74 -5.06 -12.25
N ASP A 37 5.04 -5.25 -12.40
CA ASP A 37 5.91 -4.21 -12.94
C ASP A 37 6.97 -4.86 -13.83
N PRO A 38 7.17 -4.38 -15.07
CA PRO A 38 8.08 -5.02 -16.01
C PRO A 38 9.55 -4.97 -15.59
N TYR A 39 9.94 -4.02 -14.74
CA TYR A 39 11.34 -3.88 -14.31
C TYR A 39 11.59 -4.48 -12.93
N LEU A 40 10.63 -4.32 -12.01
CA LEU A 40 10.79 -4.74 -10.62
C LEU A 40 10.20 -6.12 -10.34
N GLY A 41 9.45 -6.68 -11.29
CA GLY A 41 8.63 -7.86 -11.05
C GLY A 41 7.32 -7.48 -10.40
N GLU A 42 7.40 -6.91 -9.20
CA GLU A 42 6.26 -6.33 -8.50
C GLU A 42 6.62 -4.94 -8.01
N LYS A 43 5.63 -4.06 -7.99
CA LYS A 43 5.75 -2.74 -7.36
C LYS A 43 4.77 -2.63 -6.22
N ILE A 44 5.04 -1.71 -5.30
CA ILE A 44 4.23 -1.52 -4.10
C ILE A 44 3.14 -0.49 -4.39
N CYS A 45 1.89 -0.88 -4.20
CA CYS A 45 0.76 0.04 -4.26
C CYS A 45 0.19 0.22 -2.85
N ALA A 46 0.10 1.47 -2.40
CA ALA A 46 -0.62 1.79 -1.17
C ALA A 46 -2.06 2.11 -1.56
N ALA A 47 -2.99 1.21 -1.23
CA ALA A 47 -4.43 1.44 -1.43
C ALA A 47 -4.97 2.00 -0.12
N VAL A 48 -5.47 3.22 -0.14
CA VAL A 48 -5.75 3.99 1.06
C VAL A 48 -7.13 4.60 1.03
N VAL A 49 -7.82 4.54 2.16
CA VAL A 49 -9.04 5.31 2.39
C VAL A 49 -8.66 6.51 3.25
N PHE A 50 -8.82 7.71 2.72
CA PHE A 50 -8.51 8.93 3.46
C PHE A 50 -9.72 9.42 4.25
N SER A 51 -9.44 9.94 5.45
CA SER A 51 -10.42 10.64 6.25
C SER A 51 -10.08 12.13 6.22
N GLY A 52 -10.67 12.85 5.28
CA GLY A 52 -10.35 14.27 5.07
C GLY A 52 -9.55 14.47 3.80
N SER A 53 -8.61 15.41 3.82
CA SER A 53 -7.84 15.75 2.61
C SER A 53 -6.86 14.63 2.25
N PRO A 54 -6.88 14.17 0.98
CA PRO A 54 -5.94 13.13 0.56
C PRO A 54 -4.51 13.65 0.45
N LEU A 55 -3.55 12.74 0.60
CA LEU A 55 -2.14 13.02 0.40
C LEU A 55 -1.76 12.67 -1.05
N THR A 56 -0.73 13.33 -1.56
CA THR A 56 -0.06 12.88 -2.79
C THR A 56 0.94 11.77 -2.42
N LEU A 57 1.41 11.03 -3.44
CA LEU A 57 2.44 10.02 -3.22
C LEU A 57 3.71 10.65 -2.63
N THR A 58 4.10 11.83 -3.14
CA THR A 58 5.27 12.54 -2.64
C THR A 58 5.14 12.87 -1.16
N GLU A 59 3.97 13.37 -0.75
CA GLU A 59 3.71 13.69 0.66
C GLU A 59 3.72 12.45 1.52
N LEU A 60 3.11 11.36 1.04
CA LEU A 60 3.09 10.11 1.78
C LEU A 60 4.50 9.56 1.97
N ASN A 61 5.31 9.58 0.91
CA ASN A 61 6.67 9.05 0.99
C ASN A 61 7.58 9.92 1.87
N ALA A 62 7.36 11.23 1.92
CA ALA A 62 8.06 12.10 2.85
C ALA A 62 7.72 11.74 4.31
N TYR A 63 6.45 11.48 4.59
CA TYR A 63 6.00 11.04 5.91
C TYR A 63 6.68 9.72 6.30
N LEU A 64 6.72 8.76 5.37
CA LEU A 64 7.34 7.46 5.63
C LEU A 64 8.85 7.57 5.83
N ASP A 65 9.50 8.46 5.08
CA ASP A 65 10.93 8.75 5.27
C ASP A 65 11.22 9.25 6.69
N ASP A 66 10.39 10.17 7.18
CA ASP A 66 10.51 10.70 8.53
C ASP A 66 10.32 9.60 9.59
N ARG A 67 9.57 8.57 9.30
CA ARG A 67 9.36 7.44 10.19
C ARG A 67 10.47 6.38 10.09
N GLY A 68 11.44 6.58 9.20
CA GLY A 68 12.55 5.65 9.03
C GLY A 68 12.27 4.48 8.09
N VAL A 69 11.20 4.55 7.28
CA VAL A 69 10.91 3.51 6.29
C VAL A 69 11.91 3.62 5.14
N ALA A 70 12.62 2.55 4.86
CA ALA A 70 13.63 2.53 3.80
C ALA A 70 13.01 2.82 2.43
N ARG A 71 13.78 3.46 1.55
CA ARG A 71 13.30 3.87 0.23
C ARG A 71 12.68 2.71 -0.56
N HIS A 72 13.32 1.53 -0.54
CA HIS A 72 12.84 0.37 -1.29
C HIS A 72 11.54 -0.22 -0.74
N ALA A 73 11.16 0.16 0.49
CA ALA A 73 9.95 -0.32 1.14
C ALA A 73 8.80 0.68 1.09
N ARG A 74 9.01 1.84 0.43
CA ARG A 74 7.96 2.86 0.28
C ARG A 74 7.11 2.58 -0.96
N PRO A 75 5.84 3.06 -0.98
CA PRO A 75 4.97 2.84 -2.14
C PRO A 75 5.51 3.47 -3.42
N ASP A 76 5.33 2.76 -4.53
CA ASP A 76 5.57 3.28 -5.87
C ASP A 76 4.33 3.98 -6.43
N VAL A 77 3.15 3.57 -5.93
CA VAL A 77 1.84 4.07 -6.39
C VAL A 77 0.96 4.29 -5.17
N LEU A 78 0.21 5.36 -5.18
CA LEU A 78 -0.81 5.63 -4.17
C LEU A 78 -2.18 5.63 -4.86
N SER A 79 -3.09 4.80 -4.38
CA SER A 79 -4.45 4.73 -4.89
C SER A 79 -5.43 5.08 -3.78
N ALA A 80 -6.12 6.20 -3.93
CA ALA A 80 -7.17 6.59 -3.00
C ALA A 80 -8.46 5.87 -3.38
N MET A 81 -9.08 5.20 -2.41
CA MET A 81 -10.30 4.44 -2.63
C MET A 81 -11.36 4.87 -1.61
N PRO A 82 -12.64 4.88 -2.00
CA PRO A 82 -13.71 5.24 -1.05
C PRO A 82 -13.87 4.20 0.07
N SER A 83 -13.56 2.94 -0.24
CA SER A 83 -13.53 1.86 0.73
C SER A 83 -12.63 0.76 0.20
N LEU A 84 -12.12 -0.09 1.09
CA LEU A 84 -11.34 -1.25 0.68
C LEU A 84 -12.25 -2.46 0.65
N PRO A 85 -12.26 -3.24 -0.46
CA PRO A 85 -13.07 -4.45 -0.52
C PRO A 85 -12.62 -5.46 0.53
N THR A 86 -13.57 -6.22 1.05
CA THR A 86 -13.29 -7.23 2.07
C THR A 86 -13.79 -8.60 1.60
N THR A 87 -13.18 -9.65 2.15
CA THR A 87 -13.62 -11.02 1.92
C THR A 87 -14.82 -11.34 2.82
N PRO A 88 -15.54 -12.46 2.58
CA PRO A 88 -16.65 -12.85 3.47
C PRO A 88 -16.25 -13.04 4.93
N VAL A 89 -14.97 -13.29 5.23
CA VAL A 89 -14.50 -13.43 6.61
C VAL A 89 -14.04 -12.09 7.22
N GLY A 90 -14.24 -10.98 6.49
CA GLY A 90 -13.96 -9.65 7.02
C GLY A 90 -12.53 -9.15 6.84
N LYS A 91 -11.70 -9.85 6.08
CA LYS A 91 -10.33 -9.43 5.78
C LYS A 91 -10.31 -8.57 4.52
N ILE A 92 -9.33 -7.67 4.42
CA ILE A 92 -9.15 -6.87 3.20
C ILE A 92 -8.85 -7.82 2.04
N ASP A 93 -9.60 -7.65 0.94
CA ASP A 93 -9.46 -8.48 -0.25
C ASP A 93 -8.46 -7.85 -1.22
N LYS A 94 -7.18 -8.18 -1.03
CA LYS A 94 -6.10 -7.60 -1.84
C LYS A 94 -6.17 -8.01 -3.31
N LYS A 95 -6.70 -9.20 -3.60
CA LYS A 95 -6.88 -9.64 -4.98
C LYS A 95 -7.91 -8.78 -5.70
N ALA A 96 -8.99 -8.42 -5.01
CA ALA A 96 -10.00 -7.54 -5.58
C ALA A 96 -9.43 -6.14 -5.82
N ILE A 97 -8.62 -5.62 -4.89
CA ILE A 97 -7.96 -4.33 -5.06
C ILE A 97 -7.05 -4.36 -6.30
N ALA A 98 -6.22 -5.39 -6.42
CA ALA A 98 -5.30 -5.51 -7.54
C ALA A 98 -6.06 -5.58 -8.88
N ARG A 99 -7.17 -6.30 -8.93
CA ARG A 99 -8.00 -6.38 -10.15
C ARG A 99 -8.57 -5.01 -10.52
N GLN A 100 -9.05 -4.25 -9.56
CA GLN A 100 -9.61 -2.92 -9.80
C GLN A 100 -8.54 -1.96 -10.33
N LEU A 101 -7.32 -2.06 -9.83
CA LEU A 101 -6.25 -1.14 -10.19
C LEU A 101 -5.57 -1.50 -11.52
N GLN A 102 -5.76 -2.71 -12.01
CA GLN A 102 -5.19 -3.17 -13.27
C GLN A 102 -6.15 -3.06 -14.45
N SER A 103 -7.41 -2.83 -14.20
CA SER A 103 -8.43 -2.75 -15.26
C SER A 103 -8.58 -1.35 -15.84
#